data_b758ba31aa96c4b128d582dda8207235
#
_entry.id   b758ba31aa96c4b128d582dda8207235
#
_cell.length_a   1.000
_cell.length_b   1.000
_cell.length_c   1.000
_cell.angle_alpha   90.00
_cell.angle_beta   90.00
_cell.angle_gamma   90.00
#
_symmetry.space_group_name_H-M   'P 1'
#
loop_
_entity.id
_entity.type
_entity.pdbx_description
1 polymer ?
#
loop_
_entity_poly.entity_id
_entity_poly.type
_entity_poly.pdbx_seq_one_letter_code
_entity_poly.pdbx_strand_id
1 'polypeptide(L)'
;KDPGPSSTYGQVAIYLMVPATSAGLGPDGDYIPVLKRGSLFKSTTGQSFVLTEHIDFKDPKNPIVVARVDSATGAPTYFAIKAYGNVVSGRFRTKTYTMGNYEKYASITMEDAGIAEIISVYDSQGREYFEVDYLSQDMVFKEVVNKNYKQDNVPSIIKPMLVSRKFV
;
A
#
# COMPACT_ATOMS: atom_id res chain seq x y z
N LYS A 1 -21.90 -12.94 -17.85
CA LYS A 1 -20.82 -12.35 -17.04
C LYS A 1 -21.33 -12.32 -15.62
N ASP A 2 -20.85 -13.21 -14.77
CA ASP A 2 -21.21 -13.16 -13.36
C ASP A 2 -20.74 -11.80 -12.79
N PRO A 3 -21.58 -11.11 -12.02
CA PRO A 3 -21.12 -9.91 -11.34
C PRO A 3 -20.01 -10.32 -10.38
N GLY A 4 -18.87 -9.70 -10.50
CA GLY A 4 -17.76 -9.92 -9.58
C GLY A 4 -18.19 -9.64 -8.14
N PRO A 5 -17.45 -10.11 -7.14
CA PRO A 5 -17.79 -9.88 -5.73
C PRO A 5 -17.89 -8.39 -5.45
N SER A 6 -18.97 -7.98 -4.79
CA SER A 6 -19.15 -6.59 -4.38
C SER A 6 -18.17 -6.28 -3.24
N SER A 7 -17.24 -5.37 -3.47
CA SER A 7 -16.32 -4.87 -2.45
C SER A 7 -16.81 -3.51 -1.95
N THR A 8 -16.75 -3.31 -0.64
CA THR A 8 -17.03 -2.01 -0.04
C THR A 8 -15.72 -1.25 0.12
N TYR A 9 -15.69 -0.04 -0.42
CA TYR A 9 -14.56 0.89 -0.31
C TYR A 9 -14.84 1.90 0.79
N GLY A 10 -13.79 2.33 1.45
CA GLY A 10 -13.86 3.34 2.49
C GLY A 10 -12.54 4.05 2.66
N GLN A 11 -12.55 5.10 3.48
CA GLN A 11 -11.36 5.81 3.89
C GLN A 11 -11.21 5.73 5.40
N VAL A 12 -9.99 5.45 5.86
CA VAL A 12 -9.63 5.45 7.28
C VAL A 12 -8.73 6.62 7.61
N ALA A 13 -8.96 7.25 8.75
CA ALA A 13 -8.05 8.22 9.34
C ALA A 13 -7.13 7.49 10.32
N ILE A 14 -5.83 7.63 10.13
CA ILE A 14 -4.81 6.97 10.93
C ILE A 14 -4.02 8.03 11.68
N TYR A 15 -3.89 7.86 12.99
CA TYR A 15 -3.15 8.75 13.85
C TYR A 15 -1.89 8.05 14.34
N LEU A 16 -0.75 8.67 14.11
CA LEU A 16 0.54 8.18 14.55
C LEU A 16 1.11 9.13 15.60
N MET A 17 1.49 8.59 16.75
CA MET A 17 2.23 9.36 17.76
C MET A 17 3.73 9.15 17.58
N VAL A 18 4.47 10.24 17.43
CA VAL A 18 5.91 10.26 17.19
C VAL A 18 6.58 11.12 18.27
N PRO A 19 7.72 10.71 18.84
CA PRO A 19 8.46 11.53 19.77
C PRO A 19 8.90 12.84 19.11
N ALA A 20 9.03 13.89 19.92
CA ALA A 20 9.62 15.13 19.49
C ALA A 20 11.13 14.96 19.27
N THR A 21 11.70 15.76 18.37
CA THR A 21 13.16 15.93 18.29
C THR A 21 13.72 16.42 19.63
N SER A 22 15.00 16.21 19.88
CA SER A 22 15.66 16.70 21.11
C SER A 22 15.51 18.21 21.32
N ALA A 23 15.33 18.97 20.24
CA ALA A 23 15.08 20.42 20.30
C ALA A 23 13.60 20.79 20.49
N GLY A 24 12.67 19.82 20.49
CA GLY A 24 11.22 20.06 20.63
C GLY A 24 10.55 20.78 19.46
N LEU A 25 11.25 20.96 18.33
CA LEU A 25 10.79 21.80 17.20
C LEU A 25 9.90 21.05 16.19
N GLY A 26 9.66 19.76 16.39
CA GLY A 26 8.85 18.94 15.50
C GLY A 26 8.97 17.46 15.81
N PRO A 27 8.24 16.60 15.07
CA PRO A 27 8.36 15.15 15.21
C PRO A 27 9.73 14.67 14.73
N ASP A 28 10.28 13.67 15.42
CA ASP A 28 11.53 13.05 15.02
C ASP A 28 11.33 12.19 13.78
N GLY A 29 11.95 12.59 12.67
CA GLY A 29 11.80 11.94 11.37
C GLY A 29 12.27 10.48 11.32
N ASP A 30 13.14 10.06 12.24
CA ASP A 30 13.63 8.67 12.28
C ASP A 30 12.57 7.70 12.79
N TYR A 31 11.57 8.21 13.50
CA TYR A 31 10.44 7.41 14.03
C TYR A 31 9.18 7.49 13.18
N ILE A 32 9.21 8.15 12.02
CA ILE A 32 8.05 8.25 11.14
C ILE A 32 8.08 7.10 10.12
N PRO A 33 7.18 6.09 10.22
CA PRO A 33 7.14 4.96 9.31
C PRO A 33 6.35 5.26 8.04
N VAL A 34 6.46 4.34 7.09
CA VAL A 34 5.52 4.19 5.96
C VAL A 34 4.63 3.00 6.24
N LEU A 35 3.32 3.20 6.23
CA LEU A 35 2.36 2.10 6.30
C LEU A 35 2.18 1.51 4.91
N LYS A 36 2.45 0.21 4.79
CA LYS A 36 2.46 -0.45 3.48
C LYS A 36 1.05 -0.79 3.00
N ARG A 37 0.84 -0.69 1.68
CA ARG A 37 -0.30 -1.35 1.01
C ARG A 37 -0.43 -2.77 1.53
N GLY A 38 -1.66 -3.20 1.80
CA GLY A 38 -1.92 -4.51 2.32
C GLY A 38 -2.03 -4.61 3.83
N SER A 39 -1.81 -3.52 4.57
CA SER A 39 -2.09 -3.50 6.01
C SER A 39 -3.56 -3.78 6.28
N LEU A 40 -3.80 -4.61 7.30
CA LEU A 40 -5.14 -5.06 7.66
C LEU A 40 -5.71 -4.19 8.79
N PHE A 41 -6.96 -3.81 8.61
CA PHE A 41 -7.77 -3.14 9.62
C PHE A 41 -8.99 -3.98 9.96
N LYS A 42 -9.48 -3.86 11.17
CA LYS A 42 -10.75 -4.43 11.60
C LYS A 42 -11.66 -3.31 12.11
N SER A 43 -12.91 -3.35 11.66
CA SER A 43 -13.95 -2.50 12.26
C SER A 43 -14.34 -3.04 13.65
N THR A 44 -15.04 -2.22 14.41
CA THR A 44 -15.64 -2.62 15.70
C THR A 44 -16.66 -3.75 15.55
N THR A 45 -17.24 -3.92 14.38
CA THR A 45 -18.15 -5.01 14.01
C THR A 45 -17.45 -6.28 13.55
N GLY A 46 -16.09 -6.29 13.54
CA GLY A 46 -15.28 -7.44 13.13
C GLY A 46 -15.03 -7.58 11.62
N GLN A 47 -15.55 -6.66 10.80
CA GLN A 47 -15.30 -6.63 9.37
C GLN A 47 -13.82 -6.31 9.10
N SER A 48 -13.19 -7.07 8.19
CA SER A 48 -11.81 -6.85 7.78
C SER A 48 -11.72 -5.95 6.57
N PHE A 49 -10.73 -5.07 6.59
CA PHE A 49 -10.39 -4.15 5.50
C PHE A 49 -8.91 -4.20 5.20
N VAL A 50 -8.57 -3.97 3.95
CA VAL A 50 -7.20 -3.98 3.44
C VAL A 50 -6.86 -2.60 2.89
N LEU A 51 -5.69 -2.09 3.24
CA LEU A 51 -5.17 -0.84 2.71
C LEU A 51 -4.77 -1.01 1.24
N THR A 52 -5.29 -0.16 0.37
CA THR A 52 -5.08 -0.26 -1.08
C THR A 52 -3.84 0.49 -1.58
N GLU A 53 -3.23 1.33 -0.75
CA GLU A 53 -2.10 2.19 -1.10
C GLU A 53 -1.05 2.24 0.01
N HIS A 54 0.14 2.76 -0.28
CA HIS A 54 1.13 3.08 0.74
C HIS A 54 0.79 4.44 1.36
N ILE A 55 0.89 4.55 2.68
CA ILE A 55 0.73 5.83 3.39
C ILE A 55 2.09 6.25 3.94
N ASP A 56 2.64 7.32 3.38
CA ASP A 56 3.84 7.96 3.92
C ASP A 56 3.44 9.04 4.93
N PHE A 57 3.70 8.81 6.20
CA PHE A 57 3.44 9.80 7.24
C PHE A 57 4.38 11.02 7.18
N LYS A 58 5.46 10.95 6.38
CA LYS A 58 6.34 12.10 6.13
C LYS A 58 5.80 13.07 5.08
N ASP A 59 4.67 12.74 4.42
CA ASP A 59 4.07 13.63 3.44
C ASP A 59 3.74 14.98 4.13
N PRO A 60 4.26 16.12 3.62
CA PRO A 60 4.04 17.43 4.21
C PRO A 60 2.58 17.88 4.19
N LYS A 61 1.70 17.20 3.46
CA LYS A 61 0.25 17.44 3.48
C LYS A 61 -0.43 16.90 4.72
N ASN A 62 0.22 16.00 5.46
CA ASN A 62 -0.33 15.42 6.66
C ASN A 62 -0.35 16.42 7.80
N PRO A 63 -1.49 16.69 8.44
CA PRO A 63 -1.56 17.57 9.60
C PRO A 63 -0.73 17.02 10.76
N ILE A 64 0.06 17.89 11.37
CA ILE A 64 0.89 17.57 12.53
C ILE A 64 0.45 18.49 13.67
N VAL A 65 0.16 17.91 14.84
CA VAL A 65 -0.22 18.64 16.04
C VAL A 65 0.59 18.15 17.24
N VAL A 66 0.78 19.00 18.22
CA VAL A 66 1.39 18.60 19.51
C VAL A 66 0.42 17.69 20.24
N ALA A 67 0.87 16.48 20.58
CA ALA A 67 0.06 15.49 21.28
C ALA A 67 0.32 15.43 22.78
N ARG A 68 1.56 15.68 23.18
CA ARG A 68 1.95 15.71 24.60
C ARG A 68 3.00 16.80 24.84
N VAL A 69 2.93 17.41 26.01
CA VAL A 69 3.91 18.37 26.51
C VAL A 69 4.46 17.88 27.85
N ASP A 70 5.67 18.28 28.16
CA ASP A 70 6.24 18.12 29.48
C ASP A 70 5.53 19.06 30.46
N SER A 71 5.09 18.55 31.59
CA SER A 71 4.30 19.32 32.58
C SER A 71 5.11 20.41 33.31
N ALA A 72 6.41 20.25 33.37
CA ALA A 72 7.29 21.21 34.07
C ALA A 72 7.77 22.35 33.16
N THR A 73 8.07 22.00 31.88
CA THR A 73 8.67 22.96 30.93
C THR A 73 7.70 23.45 29.86
N GLY A 74 6.57 22.74 29.64
CA GLY A 74 5.64 23.03 28.56
C GLY A 74 6.18 22.64 27.18
N ALA A 75 7.37 22.03 27.07
CA ALA A 75 7.99 21.64 25.82
C ALA A 75 7.25 20.43 25.22
N PRO A 76 7.05 20.41 23.89
CA PRO A 76 6.47 19.26 23.21
C PRO A 76 7.34 18.00 23.38
N THR A 77 6.72 16.90 23.83
CA THR A 77 7.38 15.60 23.96
C THR A 77 6.93 14.62 22.88
N TYR A 78 5.69 14.75 22.39
CA TYR A 78 5.14 13.94 21.29
C TYR A 78 4.30 14.79 20.35
N PHE A 79 4.36 14.43 19.09
CA PHE A 79 3.50 14.95 18.03
C PHE A 79 2.58 13.85 17.51
N ALA A 80 1.37 14.22 17.12
CA ALA A 80 0.45 13.35 16.40
C ALA A 80 0.41 13.75 14.93
N ILE A 81 0.61 12.78 14.05
CA ILE A 81 0.51 12.96 12.60
C ILE A 81 -0.76 12.22 12.16
N LYS A 82 -1.63 12.92 11.43
CA LYS A 82 -2.84 12.33 10.86
C LYS A 82 -2.66 12.11 9.38
N ALA A 83 -2.93 10.89 8.92
CA ALA A 83 -2.95 10.55 7.50
C ALA A 83 -4.25 9.83 7.15
N TYR A 84 -4.65 9.88 5.88
CA TYR A 84 -5.80 9.16 5.37
C TYR A 84 -5.33 8.06 4.43
N GLY A 85 -6.03 6.92 4.45
CA GLY A 85 -5.78 5.81 3.55
C GLY A 85 -7.07 5.20 3.03
N ASN A 86 -7.05 4.79 1.77
CA ASN A 86 -8.17 4.10 1.16
C ASN A 86 -8.09 2.61 1.49
N VAL A 87 -9.23 2.06 1.86
CA VAL A 87 -9.36 0.65 2.24
C VAL A 87 -10.49 -0.02 1.48
N VAL A 88 -10.34 -1.31 1.25
CA VAL A 88 -11.36 -2.17 0.64
C VAL A 88 -11.69 -3.32 1.60
N SER A 89 -12.96 -3.70 1.65
CA SER A 89 -13.37 -4.87 2.44
C SER A 89 -12.80 -6.15 1.81
N GLY A 90 -12.10 -6.97 2.60
CA GLY A 90 -11.50 -8.19 2.10
C GLY A 90 -10.51 -8.83 3.06
N ARG A 91 -9.95 -9.94 2.61
CA ARG A 91 -8.86 -10.65 3.29
C ARG A 91 -7.83 -11.07 2.25
N PHE A 92 -6.57 -11.05 2.61
CA PHE A 92 -5.55 -11.68 1.80
C PHE A 92 -5.62 -13.20 1.93
N ARG A 93 -5.46 -13.86 0.80
CA ARG A 93 -5.14 -15.29 0.72
C ARG A 93 -3.93 -15.47 -0.17
N THR A 94 -3.01 -16.31 0.25
CA THR A 94 -1.89 -16.75 -0.57
C THR A 94 -2.13 -18.20 -0.96
N LYS A 95 -2.02 -18.50 -2.25
CA LYS A 95 -2.05 -19.87 -2.77
C LYS A 95 -0.77 -20.15 -3.53
N THR A 96 -0.28 -21.37 -3.40
CA THR A 96 0.87 -21.86 -4.14
C THR A 96 0.40 -22.93 -5.11
N TYR A 97 0.78 -22.80 -6.37
CA TYR A 97 0.49 -23.74 -7.43
C TYR A 97 1.79 -24.37 -7.89
N THR A 98 1.81 -25.70 -7.98
CA THR A 98 2.95 -26.42 -8.53
C THR A 98 2.77 -26.54 -10.03
N MET A 99 3.66 -25.88 -10.78
CA MET A 99 3.68 -26.00 -12.24
C MET A 99 4.43 -27.27 -12.62
N GLY A 100 3.88 -27.99 -13.59
CA GLY A 100 4.53 -29.15 -14.18
C GLY A 100 5.63 -28.79 -15.18
N ASN A 101 5.75 -29.57 -16.25
CA ASN A 101 6.65 -29.24 -17.35
C ASN A 101 6.27 -27.91 -18.01
N TYR A 102 7.24 -27.29 -18.68
CA TYR A 102 6.97 -26.04 -19.40
C TYR A 102 5.83 -26.21 -20.41
N GLU A 103 4.84 -25.37 -20.27
CA GLU A 103 3.71 -25.22 -21.19
C GLU A 103 3.57 -23.77 -21.60
N LYS A 104 3.47 -23.55 -22.92
CA LYS A 104 3.24 -22.19 -23.45
C LYS A 104 1.80 -21.80 -23.18
N TYR A 105 1.59 -20.64 -22.58
CA TYR A 105 0.27 -20.14 -22.16
C TYR A 105 -0.41 -21.04 -21.11
N ALA A 106 0.37 -21.53 -20.15
CA ALA A 106 -0.17 -22.30 -19.03
C ALA A 106 -1.30 -21.55 -18.34
N SER A 107 -2.38 -22.27 -18.04
CA SER A 107 -3.56 -21.71 -17.37
C SER A 107 -3.66 -22.27 -15.95
N ILE A 108 -3.90 -21.40 -14.99
CA ILE A 108 -4.13 -21.79 -13.59
C ILE A 108 -5.56 -21.42 -13.23
N THR A 109 -6.35 -22.42 -12.86
CA THR A 109 -7.70 -22.18 -12.35
C THR A 109 -7.67 -22.00 -10.85
N MET A 110 -8.16 -20.85 -10.39
CA MET A 110 -8.32 -20.58 -8.96
C MET A 110 -9.68 -21.08 -8.49
N GLU A 111 -9.67 -21.99 -7.51
CA GLU A 111 -10.89 -22.64 -6.98
C GLU A 111 -11.63 -21.76 -5.96
N ASP A 112 -11.02 -20.66 -5.49
CA ASP A 112 -11.65 -19.78 -4.53
C ASP A 112 -12.75 -18.94 -5.15
N ALA A 113 -13.92 -18.96 -4.53
CA ALA A 113 -15.01 -18.05 -4.87
C ALA A 113 -14.76 -16.65 -4.29
N GLY A 114 -15.21 -15.63 -5.02
CA GLY A 114 -15.20 -14.26 -4.50
C GLY A 114 -13.83 -13.57 -4.51
N ILE A 115 -12.97 -13.91 -5.47
CA ILE A 115 -11.69 -13.21 -5.70
C ILE A 115 -11.99 -11.82 -6.26
N ALA A 116 -11.60 -10.79 -5.53
CA ALA A 116 -11.78 -9.41 -5.96
C ALA A 116 -10.62 -8.91 -6.83
N GLU A 117 -9.38 -9.28 -6.46
CA GLU A 117 -8.17 -8.78 -7.11
C GLU A 117 -7.01 -9.76 -6.88
N ILE A 118 -6.12 -9.91 -7.86
CA ILE A 118 -4.83 -10.56 -7.70
C ILE A 118 -3.81 -9.48 -7.34
N ILE A 119 -3.32 -9.51 -6.11
CA ILE A 119 -2.41 -8.48 -5.58
C ILE A 119 -1.00 -8.63 -6.15
N SER A 120 -0.51 -9.87 -6.23
CA SER A 120 0.83 -10.16 -6.74
C SER A 120 0.98 -11.64 -7.05
N VAL A 121 1.82 -11.94 -8.02
CA VAL A 121 2.21 -13.29 -8.43
C VAL A 121 3.72 -13.39 -8.44
N TYR A 122 4.27 -14.39 -7.75
CA TYR A 122 5.70 -14.65 -7.69
C TYR A 122 6.00 -16.11 -8.02
N ASP A 123 7.15 -16.35 -8.64
CA ASP A 123 7.66 -17.71 -8.76
C ASP A 123 8.50 -18.14 -7.55
N SER A 124 8.95 -19.39 -7.54
CA SER A 124 9.79 -19.95 -6.46
C SER A 124 11.15 -19.28 -6.29
N GLN A 125 11.57 -18.46 -7.26
CA GLN A 125 12.81 -17.68 -7.19
C GLN A 125 12.56 -16.23 -6.74
N GLY A 126 11.32 -15.89 -6.37
CA GLY A 126 10.92 -14.55 -5.93
C GLY A 126 10.78 -13.55 -7.08
N ARG A 127 10.70 -13.99 -8.33
CA ARG A 127 10.52 -13.11 -9.48
C ARG A 127 9.04 -12.81 -9.66
N GLU A 128 8.71 -11.52 -9.81
CA GLU A 128 7.34 -11.02 -9.95
C GLU A 128 6.83 -11.17 -11.38
N TYR A 129 5.56 -11.55 -11.49
CA TYR A 129 4.77 -11.54 -12.72
C TYR A 129 3.80 -10.37 -12.66
N PHE A 130 3.65 -9.66 -13.78
CA PHE A 130 2.84 -8.45 -13.86
C PHE A 130 1.54 -8.73 -14.61
N GLU A 131 0.44 -8.20 -14.08
CA GLU A 131 -0.84 -8.22 -14.77
C GLU A 131 -0.79 -7.31 -15.99
N VAL A 132 -1.29 -7.80 -17.11
CA VAL A 132 -1.37 -7.08 -18.39
C VAL A 132 -2.74 -7.32 -19.02
N ASP A 133 -3.18 -6.40 -19.87
CA ASP A 133 -4.47 -6.54 -20.55
C ASP A 133 -4.47 -7.68 -21.57
N TYR A 134 -3.32 -7.98 -22.16
CA TYR A 134 -3.11 -9.06 -23.12
C TYR A 134 -1.65 -9.52 -23.13
N LEU A 135 -1.42 -10.82 -23.36
CA LEU A 135 -0.08 -11.42 -23.24
C LEU A 135 0.98 -10.91 -24.23
N SER A 136 0.59 -10.22 -25.30
CA SER A 136 1.54 -9.55 -26.20
C SER A 136 1.99 -8.15 -25.73
N GLN A 137 1.40 -7.63 -24.66
CA GLN A 137 1.84 -6.37 -24.05
C GLN A 137 3.18 -6.55 -23.35
N ASP A 138 4.18 -5.76 -23.73
CA ASP A 138 5.55 -5.87 -23.20
C ASP A 138 5.90 -4.77 -22.21
N MET A 139 4.97 -3.84 -21.95
CA MET A 139 5.22 -2.68 -21.10
C MET A 139 4.08 -2.46 -20.12
N VAL A 140 4.44 -2.22 -18.87
CA VAL A 140 3.53 -1.73 -17.83
C VAL A 140 4.03 -0.39 -17.31
N PHE A 141 3.11 0.41 -16.78
CA PHE A 141 3.44 1.70 -16.17
C PHE A 141 3.47 1.56 -14.67
N LYS A 142 4.59 1.91 -14.05
CA LYS A 142 4.77 1.86 -12.61
C LYS A 142 4.87 3.27 -12.04
N GLU A 143 4.08 3.54 -11.03
CA GLU A 143 4.19 4.75 -10.23
C GLU A 143 5.43 4.66 -9.33
N VAL A 144 6.27 5.69 -9.39
CA VAL A 144 7.46 5.81 -8.54
C VAL A 144 7.45 7.16 -7.83
N VAL A 145 7.95 7.19 -6.62
CA VAL A 145 8.05 8.43 -5.84
C VAL A 145 8.93 9.43 -6.59
N ASN A 146 8.44 10.66 -6.74
CA ASN A 146 9.22 11.75 -7.32
C ASN A 146 10.22 12.27 -6.29
N LYS A 147 11.51 12.07 -6.53
CA LYS A 147 12.57 12.58 -5.64
C LYS A 147 12.62 14.11 -5.57
N ASN A 148 12.13 14.77 -6.62
CA ASN A 148 12.09 16.22 -6.73
C ASN A 148 10.71 16.83 -6.43
N TYR A 149 9.85 16.09 -5.70
CA TYR A 149 8.45 16.49 -5.46
C TYR A 149 8.28 17.90 -4.90
N LYS A 150 9.27 18.41 -4.17
CA LYS A 150 9.24 19.78 -3.60
C LYS A 150 9.33 20.86 -4.67
N GLN A 151 10.04 20.59 -5.76
CA GLN A 151 10.23 21.54 -6.87
C GLN A 151 9.10 21.41 -7.87
N ASP A 152 8.71 20.18 -8.18
CA ASP A 152 7.74 19.88 -9.24
C ASP A 152 6.29 19.93 -8.73
N ASN A 153 6.08 19.95 -7.42
CA ASN A 153 4.77 19.84 -6.75
C ASN A 153 3.95 18.60 -7.23
N VAL A 154 4.67 17.55 -7.65
CA VAL A 154 4.10 16.29 -8.11
C VAL A 154 4.69 15.16 -7.26
N PRO A 155 3.89 14.46 -6.42
CA PRO A 155 4.40 13.48 -5.45
C PRO A 155 4.95 12.21 -6.10
N SER A 156 4.42 11.84 -7.28
CA SER A 156 4.84 10.64 -8.00
C SER A 156 4.92 10.90 -9.50
N ILE A 157 5.70 10.07 -10.17
CA ILE A 157 5.83 10.06 -11.63
C ILE A 157 5.59 8.63 -12.14
N ILE A 158 4.99 8.53 -13.32
CA ILE A 158 4.75 7.25 -13.98
C ILE A 158 5.94 6.93 -14.87
N LYS A 159 6.55 5.75 -14.67
CA LYS A 159 7.65 5.26 -15.50
C LYS A 159 7.24 4.00 -16.25
N PRO A 160 7.52 3.91 -17.56
CA PRO A 160 7.35 2.68 -18.32
C PRO A 160 8.39 1.64 -17.87
N MET A 161 7.96 0.40 -17.76
CA MET A 161 8.80 -0.74 -17.40
C MET A 161 8.52 -1.90 -18.36
N LEU A 162 9.56 -2.43 -18.98
CA LEU A 162 9.45 -3.64 -19.80
C LEU A 162 9.25 -4.86 -18.91
N VAL A 163 8.29 -5.70 -19.26
CA VAL A 163 7.94 -6.91 -18.51
C VAL A 163 7.99 -8.14 -19.41
N SER A 164 8.78 -9.12 -19.00
CA SER A 164 8.88 -10.44 -19.67
C SER A 164 8.02 -11.49 -19.00
N ARG A 165 7.73 -11.32 -17.71
CA ARG A 165 6.89 -12.21 -16.89
C ARG A 165 5.55 -11.53 -16.64
N LYS A 166 4.48 -12.13 -17.14
CA LYS A 166 3.16 -11.52 -17.17
C LYS A 166 2.05 -12.55 -17.13
N PHE A 167 0.86 -12.12 -16.71
CA PHE A 167 -0.39 -12.89 -16.71
C PHE A 167 -1.56 -11.97 -17.10
N VAL A 168 -2.69 -12.57 -17.44
CA VAL A 168 -3.96 -11.91 -17.77
C VAL A 168 -5.09 -12.53 -16.99
#